data_4e1886483ba08cec9aafdf00908dc9ba
#
_entry.id   4e1886483ba08cec9aafdf00908dc9ba
#
_cell.length_a   1.000
_cell.length_b   1.000
_cell.length_c   1.000
_cell.angle_alpha   90.00
_cell.angle_beta   90.00
_cell.angle_gamma   90.00
#
_symmetry.space_group_name_H-M   'P 1'
#
loop_
_entity.id
_entity.type
_entity.pdbx_description
1 polymer ?
#
loop_
_entity_poly.entity_id
_entity_poly.type
_entity_poly.pdbx_seq_one_letter_code
_entity_poly.pdbx_strand_id
1 'polypeptide(L)'
;DMKNVDTRGLVLFSRHYREQDKLVKIFTERFGKRMFFVKNAGKSRFASSLQNFTQLELLGTINDDGLSFISDISEAKPYQFINSDIFAQAYASYLVGLSDVALPDNHYDAPLYGFLMKSLDLIEEKIDMVVVTFIFELQVMSRFGAQLDFGQCVFCHRKDLPMDFSYKFNGC
;
A
#
# COMPACT_ATOMS: atom_id res chain seq x y z
N ASP A 1 -17.38 -13.97 -4.64
CA ASP A 1 -17.31 -13.71 -3.21
C ASP A 1 -16.68 -14.89 -2.48
N MET A 2 -15.74 -14.60 -1.60
CA MET A 2 -15.00 -15.59 -0.83
C MET A 2 -15.24 -15.37 0.66
N LYS A 3 -15.82 -16.36 1.34
CA LYS A 3 -16.15 -16.30 2.77
C LYS A 3 -15.13 -17.07 3.59
N ASN A 4 -14.86 -16.60 4.79
CA ASN A 4 -13.97 -17.25 5.77
C ASN A 4 -12.57 -17.51 5.21
N VAL A 5 -12.03 -16.53 4.52
CA VAL A 5 -10.66 -16.58 4.01
C VAL A 5 -9.73 -15.84 4.95
N ASP A 6 -8.49 -16.29 5.02
CA ASP A 6 -7.44 -15.65 5.79
C ASP A 6 -6.42 -15.00 4.87
N THR A 7 -5.87 -13.88 5.31
CA THR A 7 -4.79 -13.20 4.61
C THR A 7 -4.02 -12.30 5.56
N ARG A 8 -2.78 -12.03 5.20
CA ARG A 8 -2.05 -10.89 5.78
C ARG A 8 -2.44 -9.64 5.03
N GLY A 9 -2.34 -8.50 5.69
CA GLY A 9 -2.62 -7.23 5.08
C GLY A 9 -1.99 -6.07 5.82
N LEU A 10 -1.94 -4.93 5.14
CA LEU A 10 -1.49 -3.66 5.71
C LEU A 10 -2.62 -2.66 5.63
N VAL A 11 -2.95 -2.03 6.76
CA VAL A 11 -3.92 -0.94 6.78
C VAL A 11 -3.31 0.27 6.08
N LEU A 12 -3.87 0.67 4.96
CA LEU A 12 -3.42 1.84 4.20
C LEU A 12 -3.99 3.12 4.78
N PHE A 13 -5.30 3.16 4.95
CA PHE A 13 -5.99 4.25 5.62
C PHE A 13 -7.38 3.82 6.07
N SER A 14 -7.96 4.62 6.97
CA SER A 14 -9.35 4.49 7.37
C SER A 14 -10.02 5.85 7.32
N ARG A 15 -11.32 5.88 7.04
CA ARG A 15 -12.12 7.09 7.05
C ARG A 15 -13.46 6.83 7.68
N HIS A 16 -14.04 7.85 8.29
CA HIS A 16 -15.39 7.78 8.81
C HIS A 16 -16.38 7.58 7.67
N TYR A 17 -17.37 6.75 7.93
CA TYR A 17 -18.46 6.47 7.03
C TYR A 17 -19.74 6.44 7.85
N ARG A 18 -20.66 7.40 7.63
CA ARG A 18 -21.76 7.66 8.53
C ARG A 18 -21.26 8.05 9.92
N GLU A 19 -22.11 8.03 10.94
CA GLU A 19 -21.75 8.55 12.26
C GLU A 19 -20.81 7.63 13.06
N GLN A 20 -20.97 6.32 12.91
CA GLN A 20 -20.32 5.35 13.78
C GLN A 20 -19.48 4.33 13.03
N ASP A 21 -19.56 4.30 11.71
CA ASP A 21 -18.93 3.29 10.88
C ASP A 21 -17.62 3.82 10.28
N LYS A 22 -16.79 2.89 9.81
CA LYS A 22 -15.57 3.23 9.06
C LYS A 22 -15.44 2.39 7.82
N LEU A 23 -14.83 2.98 6.81
CA LEU A 23 -14.26 2.26 5.68
C LEU A 23 -12.76 2.18 5.88
N VAL A 24 -12.22 0.99 5.78
CA VAL A 24 -10.80 0.73 6.00
C VAL A 24 -10.24 0.08 4.73
N LYS A 25 -9.28 0.75 4.12
CA LYS A 25 -8.59 0.21 2.95
C LYS A 25 -7.40 -0.60 3.41
N ILE A 26 -7.38 -1.87 3.02
CA ILE A 26 -6.32 -2.81 3.38
C ILE A 26 -5.71 -3.39 2.11
N PHE A 27 -4.39 -3.30 2.01
CA PHE A 27 -3.64 -4.00 0.98
C PHE A 27 -3.41 -5.41 1.49
N THR A 28 -4.18 -6.37 0.96
CA THR A 28 -4.06 -7.76 1.36
C THR A 28 -3.06 -8.49 0.46
N GLU A 29 -2.30 -9.41 1.05
CA GLU A 29 -1.32 -10.20 0.31
C GLU A 29 -1.98 -11.09 -0.72
N ARG A 30 -3.07 -11.76 -0.35
CA ARG A 30 -3.71 -12.79 -1.18
C ARG A 30 -4.77 -12.27 -2.12
N PHE A 31 -5.40 -11.15 -1.82
CA PHE A 31 -6.58 -10.68 -2.54
C PHE A 31 -6.44 -9.24 -3.05
N GLY A 32 -5.27 -8.66 -2.94
CA GLY A 32 -5.02 -7.30 -3.38
C GLY A 32 -5.61 -6.25 -2.47
N LYS A 33 -5.78 -5.08 -3.02
CA LYS A 33 -6.25 -3.90 -2.29
C LYS A 33 -7.78 -3.96 -2.18
N ARG A 34 -8.29 -3.97 -0.95
CA ARG A 34 -9.74 -4.12 -0.68
C ARG A 34 -10.22 -3.07 0.30
N MET A 35 -11.47 -2.65 0.10
CA MET A 35 -12.16 -1.76 1.04
C MET A 35 -13.03 -2.60 1.96
N PHE A 36 -12.78 -2.47 3.27
CA PHE A 36 -13.52 -3.17 4.31
C PHE A 36 -14.47 -2.22 5.02
N PHE A 37 -15.68 -2.69 5.29
CA PHE A 37 -16.66 -1.98 6.11
C PHE A 37 -16.56 -2.47 7.54
N VAL A 38 -16.45 -1.53 8.49
CA VAL A 38 -16.40 -1.83 9.92
C VAL A 38 -17.54 -1.08 10.61
N LYS A 39 -18.56 -1.82 11.03
CA LYS A 39 -19.73 -1.27 11.72
C LYS A 39 -19.35 -0.91 13.15
N ASN A 40 -19.85 0.24 13.63
CA ASN A 40 -19.58 0.74 15.00
C ASN A 40 -18.09 0.68 15.34
N ALA A 41 -17.25 1.23 14.47
CA ALA A 41 -15.81 1.04 14.52
C ALA A 41 -15.19 1.45 15.86
N GLY A 42 -15.69 2.51 16.51
CA GLY A 42 -15.18 2.96 17.81
C GLY A 42 -15.47 2.00 18.96
N LYS A 43 -16.46 1.14 18.83
CA LYS A 43 -16.84 0.13 19.81
C LYS A 43 -16.46 -1.28 19.37
N SER A 44 -15.90 -1.42 18.18
CA SER A 44 -15.46 -2.71 17.66
C SER A 44 -14.25 -3.20 18.44
N ARG A 45 -14.19 -4.53 18.65
CA ARG A 45 -13.00 -5.17 19.22
C ARG A 45 -11.76 -4.99 18.35
N PHE A 46 -11.93 -4.55 17.10
CA PHE A 46 -10.84 -4.32 16.16
C PHE A 46 -10.35 -2.87 16.12
N ALA A 47 -10.98 -1.96 16.87
CA ALA A 47 -10.74 -0.52 16.73
C ALA A 47 -9.25 -0.16 16.86
N SER A 48 -8.57 -0.72 17.86
CA SER A 48 -7.14 -0.45 18.08
C SER A 48 -6.23 -1.05 17.02
N SER A 49 -6.70 -2.08 16.32
CA SER A 49 -5.93 -2.79 15.29
C SER A 49 -6.03 -2.14 13.90
N LEU A 50 -6.99 -1.23 13.70
CA LEU A 50 -7.27 -0.64 12.38
C LEU A 50 -6.65 0.74 12.20
N GLN A 51 -5.55 1.00 12.86
CA GLN A 51 -4.76 2.22 12.68
C GLN A 51 -3.89 2.12 11.42
N ASN A 52 -3.59 3.28 10.84
CA ASN A 52 -2.71 3.36 9.66
C ASN A 52 -1.38 2.65 9.94
N PHE A 53 -0.84 1.98 8.95
CA PHE A 53 0.42 1.25 8.99
C PHE A 53 0.42 0.06 9.97
N THR A 54 -0.73 -0.51 10.28
CA THR A 54 -0.77 -1.74 11.07
C THR A 54 -0.75 -2.95 10.16
N GLN A 55 0.16 -3.88 10.42
CA GLN A 55 0.16 -5.20 9.79
C GLN A 55 -0.86 -6.09 10.46
N LEU A 56 -1.67 -6.76 9.67
CA LEU A 56 -2.74 -7.62 10.16
C LEU A 56 -2.60 -9.04 9.64
N GLU A 57 -2.99 -10.00 10.48
CA GLU A 57 -3.46 -11.30 10.03
C GLU A 57 -4.96 -11.34 10.29
N LEU A 58 -5.74 -11.41 9.24
CA LEU A 58 -7.20 -11.30 9.34
C LEU A 58 -7.92 -12.49 8.71
N LEU A 59 -9.10 -12.74 9.23
CA LEU A 59 -10.10 -13.65 8.67
C LEU A 59 -11.29 -12.79 8.23
N GLY A 60 -11.82 -13.04 7.06
CA GLY A 60 -12.91 -12.21 6.57
C GLY A 60 -13.60 -12.73 5.35
N THR A 61 -14.50 -11.91 4.83
CA THR A 61 -15.22 -12.14 3.59
C THR A 61 -14.74 -11.13 2.55
N ILE A 62 -14.27 -11.61 1.42
CA ILE A 62 -13.80 -10.79 0.32
C ILE A 62 -14.85 -10.76 -0.78
N ASN A 63 -15.37 -9.60 -1.07
CA ASN A 63 -16.36 -9.38 -2.12
C ASN A 63 -15.71 -8.63 -3.29
N ASP A 64 -15.93 -9.10 -4.50
CA ASP A 64 -15.37 -8.49 -5.70
C ASP A 64 -16.17 -7.24 -6.13
N ASP A 65 -17.47 -7.25 -5.89
CA ASP A 65 -18.39 -6.18 -6.33
C ASP A 65 -18.87 -5.30 -5.18
N GLY A 66 -18.08 -5.15 -4.14
CA GLY A 66 -18.51 -4.32 -3.02
C GLY A 66 -17.54 -4.34 -1.86
N LEU A 67 -18.07 -3.97 -0.70
CA LEU A 67 -17.28 -3.91 0.50
C LEU A 67 -17.00 -5.30 1.05
N SER A 68 -15.81 -5.49 1.53
CA SER A 68 -15.39 -6.69 2.25
C SER A 68 -15.61 -6.53 3.75
N PHE A 69 -15.57 -7.61 4.50
CA PHE A 69 -15.86 -7.60 5.94
C PHE A 69 -14.81 -8.39 6.72
N ILE A 70 -14.45 -7.90 7.89
CA ILE A 70 -13.53 -8.56 8.80
C ILE A 70 -14.35 -9.37 9.79
N SER A 71 -14.08 -10.68 9.87
CA SER A 71 -14.66 -11.57 10.89
C SER A 71 -13.79 -11.64 12.14
N ASP A 72 -12.47 -11.66 11.96
CA ASP A 72 -11.53 -11.72 13.08
C ASP A 72 -10.16 -11.17 12.67
N ILE A 73 -9.40 -10.73 13.67
CA ILE A 73 -8.00 -10.34 13.52
C ILE A 73 -7.21 -11.18 14.52
N SER A 74 -6.40 -12.11 14.01
CA SER A 74 -5.59 -12.99 14.87
C SER A 74 -4.30 -12.32 15.32
N GLU A 75 -3.78 -11.39 14.52
CA GLU A 75 -2.57 -10.64 14.86
C GLU A 75 -2.65 -9.24 14.29
N ALA A 76 -2.21 -8.27 15.10
CA ALA A 76 -2.08 -6.88 14.69
C ALA A 76 -0.74 -6.35 15.19
N LYS A 77 0.09 -5.89 14.28
CA LYS A 77 1.45 -5.42 14.58
C LYS A 77 1.62 -3.99 14.08
N PRO A 78 1.53 -2.99 14.96
CA PRO A 78 1.83 -1.60 14.59
C PRO A 78 3.34 -1.40 14.48
N TYR A 79 3.74 -0.41 13.70
CA TYR A 79 5.12 0.06 13.66
C TYR A 79 5.33 1.10 14.77
N GLN A 80 6.34 0.92 15.60
CA GLN A 80 6.60 1.83 16.71
C GLN A 80 7.38 3.06 16.29
N PHE A 81 8.50 2.88 15.61
CA PHE A 81 9.32 4.01 15.16
C PHE A 81 8.58 4.86 14.14
N ILE A 82 7.98 4.23 13.13
CA ILE A 82 7.23 4.94 12.09
C ILE A 82 6.12 5.79 12.72
N ASN A 83 5.41 5.27 13.72
CA ASN A 83 4.33 6.00 14.37
C ASN A 83 4.80 7.10 15.34
N SER A 84 6.06 7.10 15.73
CA SER A 84 6.63 8.06 16.68
C SER A 84 7.50 9.14 16.06
N ASP A 85 7.95 8.95 14.83
CA ASP A 85 8.88 9.86 14.16
C ASP A 85 8.22 10.48 12.94
N ILE A 86 8.21 11.82 12.88
CA ILE A 86 7.50 12.56 11.83
C ILE A 86 8.10 12.31 10.44
N PHE A 87 9.42 12.14 10.34
CA PHE A 87 10.07 11.86 9.05
C PHE A 87 9.78 10.45 8.59
N ALA A 88 9.86 9.47 9.49
CA ALA A 88 9.51 8.08 9.18
C ALA A 88 8.05 7.96 8.74
N GLN A 89 7.13 8.66 9.40
CA GLN A 89 5.73 8.72 8.97
C GLN A 89 5.58 9.28 7.56
N ALA A 90 6.30 10.36 7.26
CA ALA A 90 6.23 10.99 5.95
C ALA A 90 6.71 10.04 4.85
N TYR A 91 7.84 9.37 5.04
CA TYR A 91 8.35 8.40 4.09
C TYR A 91 7.43 7.20 3.95
N ALA A 92 6.95 6.64 5.07
CA ALA A 92 6.01 5.51 5.05
C ALA A 92 4.72 5.88 4.31
N SER A 93 4.17 7.06 4.59
CA SER A 93 2.96 7.56 3.90
C SER A 93 3.18 7.70 2.40
N TYR A 94 4.36 8.15 1.99
CA TYR A 94 4.72 8.26 0.59
C TYR A 94 4.77 6.89 -0.09
N LEU A 95 5.41 5.91 0.53
CA LEU A 95 5.47 4.54 -0.01
C LEU A 95 4.09 3.91 -0.13
N VAL A 96 3.26 4.09 0.90
CA VAL A 96 1.87 3.61 0.90
C VAL A 96 1.07 4.29 -0.20
N GLY A 97 1.22 5.60 -0.35
CA GLY A 97 0.55 6.36 -1.41
C GLY A 97 0.95 5.91 -2.81
N LEU A 98 2.23 5.67 -3.05
CA LEU A 98 2.72 5.13 -4.32
C LEU A 98 2.13 3.76 -4.62
N SER A 99 2.08 2.90 -3.61
CA SER A 99 1.50 1.56 -3.76
C SER A 99 0.01 1.64 -4.06
N ASP A 100 -0.71 2.55 -3.41
CA ASP A 100 -2.14 2.75 -3.63
C ASP A 100 -2.43 3.20 -5.07
N VAL A 101 -1.62 4.08 -5.61
CA VAL A 101 -1.77 4.55 -7.00
C VAL A 101 -1.34 3.48 -8.00
N ALA A 102 -0.28 2.73 -7.71
CA ALA A 102 0.27 1.73 -8.61
C ALA A 102 -0.61 0.49 -8.76
N LEU A 103 -1.40 0.17 -7.75
CA LEU A 103 -2.24 -1.03 -7.74
C LEU A 103 -3.71 -0.65 -7.90
N PRO A 104 -4.37 -1.07 -8.99
CA PRO A 104 -5.81 -0.88 -9.11
C PRO A 104 -6.57 -1.62 -8.01
N ASP A 105 -7.76 -1.09 -7.66
CA ASP A 105 -8.62 -1.73 -6.67
C ASP A 105 -8.96 -3.16 -7.09
N ASN A 106 -8.99 -4.06 -6.12
CA ASN A 106 -9.32 -5.47 -6.31
C ASN A 106 -8.35 -6.26 -7.21
N HIS A 107 -7.17 -5.68 -7.49
CA HIS A 107 -6.13 -6.39 -8.21
C HIS A 107 -5.10 -6.97 -7.24
N TYR A 108 -4.66 -8.17 -7.56
CA TYR A 108 -3.67 -8.91 -6.79
C TYR A 108 -2.26 -8.56 -7.26
N ASP A 109 -1.38 -8.25 -6.32
CA ASP A 109 0.05 -8.04 -6.59
C ASP A 109 0.87 -8.41 -5.33
N ALA A 110 1.09 -9.70 -5.13
CA ALA A 110 1.84 -10.17 -3.97
C ALA A 110 3.31 -9.69 -3.98
N PRO A 111 4.00 -9.60 -5.12
CA PRO A 111 5.35 -9.00 -5.13
C PRO A 111 5.38 -7.57 -4.64
N LEU A 112 4.43 -6.72 -5.04
CA LEU A 112 4.35 -5.35 -4.55
C LEU A 112 4.05 -5.31 -3.05
N TYR A 113 3.12 -6.16 -2.59
CA TYR A 113 2.83 -6.29 -1.16
C TYR A 113 4.11 -6.61 -0.37
N GLY A 114 4.82 -7.65 -0.75
CA GLY A 114 6.05 -8.06 -0.08
C GLY A 114 7.12 -6.98 -0.12
N PHE A 115 7.23 -6.28 -1.23
CA PHE A 115 8.22 -5.21 -1.37
C PHE A 115 7.89 -4.00 -0.49
N LEU A 116 6.61 -3.63 -0.40
CA LEU A 116 6.15 -2.58 0.50
C LEU A 116 6.42 -2.94 1.96
N MET A 117 6.07 -4.17 2.36
CA MET A 117 6.29 -4.64 3.73
C MET A 117 7.77 -4.62 4.09
N LYS A 118 8.63 -5.10 3.19
CA LYS A 118 10.08 -5.08 3.40
C LYS A 118 10.60 -3.66 3.54
N SER A 119 10.13 -2.75 2.72
CA SER A 119 10.55 -1.34 2.76
C SER A 119 10.12 -0.66 4.06
N LEU A 120 8.90 -0.91 4.52
CA LEU A 120 8.43 -0.37 5.81
C LEU A 120 9.23 -0.95 6.98
N ASP A 121 9.57 -2.24 6.93
CA ASP A 121 10.41 -2.87 7.95
C ASP A 121 11.80 -2.23 8.01
N LEU A 122 12.39 -1.92 6.87
CA LEU A 122 13.68 -1.23 6.81
C LEU A 122 13.61 0.18 7.41
N ILE A 123 12.53 0.92 7.14
CA ILE A 123 12.31 2.23 7.77
C ILE A 123 12.15 2.07 9.28
N GLU A 124 11.39 1.07 9.73
CA GLU A 124 11.21 0.77 11.16
C GLU A 124 12.53 0.45 11.86
N GLU A 125 13.43 -0.22 11.17
CA GLU A 125 14.78 -0.53 11.65
C GLU A 125 15.76 0.65 11.54
N LYS A 126 15.28 1.82 11.13
CA LYS A 126 16.07 3.06 10.97
C LYS A 126 17.15 2.96 9.91
N ILE A 127 16.95 2.12 8.91
CA ILE A 127 17.79 2.10 7.72
C ILE A 127 17.52 3.37 6.91
N ASP A 128 18.50 3.84 6.16
CA ASP A 128 18.42 5.10 5.41
C ASP A 128 17.12 5.23 4.62
N MET A 129 16.25 6.10 5.08
CA MET A 129 14.90 6.26 4.52
C MET A 129 14.93 6.80 3.09
N VAL A 130 15.92 7.62 2.76
CA VAL A 130 16.07 8.17 1.41
C VAL A 130 16.43 7.06 0.42
N VAL A 131 17.37 6.20 0.80
CA VAL A 131 17.77 5.07 -0.05
C VAL A 131 16.65 4.07 -0.21
N VAL A 132 15.96 3.72 0.88
CA VAL A 132 14.81 2.80 0.84
C VAL A 132 13.73 3.34 -0.08
N THR A 133 13.40 4.62 0.05
CA THR A 133 12.39 5.29 -0.78
C THR A 133 12.78 5.29 -2.25
N PHE A 134 14.03 5.61 -2.57
CA PHE A 134 14.53 5.61 -3.95
C PHE A 134 14.42 4.22 -4.59
N ILE A 135 14.83 3.17 -3.88
CA ILE A 135 14.73 1.79 -4.37
C ILE A 135 13.25 1.42 -4.60
N PHE A 136 12.38 1.80 -3.68
CA PHE A 136 10.94 1.54 -3.81
C PHE A 136 10.35 2.24 -5.04
N GLU A 137 10.70 3.51 -5.26
CA GLU A 137 10.25 4.26 -6.43
C GLU A 137 10.64 3.56 -7.73
N LEU A 138 11.88 3.09 -7.84
CA LEU A 138 12.35 2.35 -9.02
C LEU A 138 11.51 1.09 -9.28
N GLN A 139 11.14 0.36 -8.24
CA GLN A 139 10.31 -0.83 -8.36
C GLN A 139 8.87 -0.49 -8.78
N VAL A 140 8.31 0.56 -8.22
CA VAL A 140 6.93 0.96 -8.54
C VAL A 140 6.82 1.47 -9.97
N MET A 141 7.83 2.16 -10.47
CA MET A 141 7.82 2.73 -11.82
C MET A 141 7.57 1.69 -12.90
N SER A 142 8.06 0.47 -12.73
CA SER A 142 7.81 -0.61 -13.69
C SER A 142 6.34 -1.00 -13.77
N ARG A 143 5.57 -0.78 -12.69
CA ARG A 143 4.14 -1.12 -12.62
C ARG A 143 3.23 -0.10 -13.27
N PHE A 144 3.72 1.11 -13.54
CA PHE A 144 2.95 2.10 -14.29
C PHE A 144 2.94 1.83 -15.81
N GLY A 145 3.44 0.67 -16.25
CA GLY A 145 3.55 0.34 -17.65
C GLY A 145 4.58 1.20 -18.38
N ALA A 146 5.36 1.96 -17.67
CA ALA A 146 6.47 2.71 -18.20
C ALA A 146 7.60 1.75 -18.51
N GLN A 147 7.59 1.19 -19.70
CA GLN A 147 8.81 0.57 -20.22
C GLN A 147 9.80 1.69 -20.50
N LEU A 148 10.84 1.72 -19.69
CA LEU A 148 11.92 2.67 -19.91
C LEU A 148 12.63 2.28 -21.21
N ASP A 149 12.32 3.00 -22.28
CA ASP A 149 13.03 2.86 -23.53
C ASP A 149 14.16 3.88 -23.53
N PHE A 150 15.35 3.43 -23.19
CA PHE A 150 16.55 4.27 -23.20
C PHE A 150 17.03 4.58 -24.61
N GLY A 151 16.46 3.93 -25.64
CA GLY A 151 16.81 4.15 -27.02
C GLY A 151 16.07 5.31 -27.68
N GLN A 152 14.97 5.79 -27.10
CA GLN A 152 14.19 6.90 -27.66
C GLN A 152 13.47 7.72 -26.57
N CYS A 153 13.18 8.96 -26.89
CA CYS A 153 12.38 9.83 -26.03
C CYS A 153 10.90 9.47 -26.10
N VAL A 154 10.21 9.47 -24.95
CA VAL A 154 8.78 9.15 -24.85
C VAL A 154 7.91 10.17 -25.60
N PHE A 155 8.32 11.46 -25.62
CA PHE A 155 7.54 12.53 -26.24
C PHE A 155 7.80 12.71 -27.71
N CYS A 156 9.07 12.71 -28.11
CA CYS A 156 9.45 13.03 -29.49
C CYS A 156 9.94 11.81 -30.29
N HIS A 157 10.07 10.64 -29.64
CA HIS A 157 10.54 9.39 -30.23
C HIS A 157 11.93 9.48 -30.88
N ARG A 158 12.74 10.48 -30.49
CA ARG A 158 14.10 10.62 -30.98
C ARG A 158 15.03 9.65 -30.27
N LYS A 159 15.97 9.10 -31.00
CA LYS A 159 16.91 8.07 -30.52
C LYS A 159 18.32 8.59 -30.31
N ASP A 160 18.58 9.80 -30.73
CA ASP A 160 19.91 10.40 -30.77
C ASP A 160 20.15 11.46 -29.70
N LEU A 161 19.16 11.65 -28.79
CA LEU A 161 19.25 12.62 -27.72
C LEU A 161 19.68 11.96 -26.40
N PRO A 162 20.45 12.69 -25.55
CA PRO A 162 20.66 12.24 -24.19
C PRO A 162 19.32 12.08 -23.47
N MET A 163 19.17 10.98 -22.76
CA MET A 163 17.98 10.70 -21.96
C MET A 163 18.25 11.05 -20.50
N ASP A 164 17.31 11.77 -19.90
CA ASP A 164 17.32 12.06 -18.47
C ASP A 164 16.07 11.49 -17.82
N PHE A 165 16.15 11.21 -16.52
CA PHE A 165 15.08 10.54 -15.80
C PHE A 165 14.24 11.57 -15.04
N SER A 166 12.91 11.52 -15.24
CA SER A 166 11.97 12.41 -14.57
C SER A 166 10.90 11.60 -13.82
N TYR A 167 10.51 12.07 -12.64
CA TYR A 167 9.40 11.48 -11.87
C TYR A 167 8.07 11.51 -12.60
N LYS A 168 7.87 12.48 -13.46
CA LYS A 168 6.61 12.65 -14.18
C LYS A 168 6.65 12.04 -15.57
N PHE A 169 7.81 12.01 -16.18
CA PHE A 169 7.99 11.64 -17.57
C PHE A 169 9.24 10.78 -17.73
N ASN A 170 9.17 9.79 -18.60
CA ASN A 170 10.31 8.97 -18.99
C ASN A 170 10.84 9.49 -20.32
N GLY A 171 11.91 10.25 -20.31
CA GLY A 171 12.46 10.72 -21.56
C GLY A 171 13.37 11.92 -21.44
N CYS A 172 13.62 12.49 -22.58
CA CYS A 172 14.50 13.66 -22.72
C CYS A 172 13.88 14.96 -22.14
#